data_1d184a0901f384bb28dd26dc38c08f27
#
_entry.id   1d184a0901f384bb28dd26dc38c08f27
#
_cell.length_a   1.000
_cell.length_b   1.000
_cell.length_c   1.000
_cell.angle_alpha   90.00
_cell.angle_beta   90.00
_cell.angle_gamma   90.00
#
_symmetry.space_group_name_H-M   'P 1'
#
loop_
_entity.id
_entity.type
_entity.pdbx_description
1 polymer ?
#
loop_
_entity_poly.entity_id
_entity_poly.type
_entity_poly.pdbx_seq_one_letter_code
_entity_poly.pdbx_strand_id
1 'polypeptide(L)'
;MKGLVFKDLLLMKKMNKKVIFVMYFFVIAISFFGENEVYSIMSSAFFSLFIGMHLMMTMTYDGLTSWKQYELTLPMSKYQIIFSKYLTSLLLVPISIMGTVIIYIIRYVVYHNFTLSQFGFSIAIAIALPVLWCSICLAIAQWFGYMRVQYVRMICTLLVIF
;
A
#
# COMPACT_ATOMS: atom_id res chain seq x y z
N MET A 1 -15.38 15.01 -4.89
CA MET A 1 -14.74 13.88 -4.19
C MET A 1 -14.56 12.64 -5.06
N LYS A 2 -15.60 12.10 -5.72
CA LYS A 2 -15.46 10.89 -6.58
C LYS A 2 -14.37 11.04 -7.65
N GLY A 3 -14.25 12.22 -8.28
CA GLY A 3 -13.23 12.49 -9.31
C GLY A 3 -11.79 12.42 -8.79
N LEU A 4 -11.52 12.86 -7.54
CA LEU A 4 -10.18 12.80 -6.93
C LEU A 4 -9.77 11.34 -6.66
N VAL A 5 -10.67 10.54 -6.10
CA VAL A 5 -10.44 9.11 -5.87
C VAL A 5 -10.20 8.38 -7.19
N PHE A 6 -11.03 8.68 -8.20
CA PHE A 6 -10.90 8.08 -9.53
C PHE A 6 -9.57 8.46 -10.21
N LYS A 7 -9.13 9.72 -10.07
CA LYS A 7 -7.81 10.17 -10.52
C LYS A 7 -6.69 9.36 -9.89
N ASP A 8 -6.71 9.18 -8.55
CA ASP A 8 -5.68 8.43 -7.84
C ASP A 8 -5.63 6.97 -8.29
N LEU A 9 -6.78 6.32 -8.47
CA LEU A 9 -6.88 4.96 -8.99
C LEU A 9 -6.35 4.85 -10.45
N LEU A 10 -6.66 5.83 -11.30
CA LEU A 10 -6.13 5.87 -12.66
C LEU A 10 -4.61 6.07 -12.70
N LEU A 11 -4.08 6.93 -11.84
CA LEU A 11 -2.63 7.12 -11.69
C LEU A 11 -1.96 5.82 -11.28
N MET A 12 -2.51 5.09 -10.29
CA MET A 12 -2.02 3.78 -9.89
C MET A 12 -2.00 2.79 -11.05
N LYS A 13 -3.05 2.75 -11.85
CA LYS A 13 -3.14 1.88 -13.04
C LYS A 13 -2.08 2.22 -14.11
N LYS A 14 -1.72 3.50 -14.23
CA LYS A 14 -0.74 4.00 -15.23
C LYS A 14 0.72 3.81 -14.77
N MET A 15 0.95 3.55 -13.49
CA MET A 15 2.29 3.36 -12.94
C MET A 15 2.99 2.15 -13.53
N ASN A 16 4.32 2.12 -13.38
CA ASN A 16 5.18 1.13 -14.02
C ASN A 16 4.84 -0.31 -13.61
N LYS A 17 4.02 -0.97 -14.43
CA LYS A 17 3.50 -2.33 -14.19
C LYS A 17 4.61 -3.36 -13.97
N LYS A 18 5.79 -3.16 -14.61
CA LYS A 18 6.93 -4.09 -14.47
C LYS A 18 7.48 -4.09 -13.05
N VAL A 19 7.67 -2.92 -12.46
CA VAL A 19 8.18 -2.78 -11.07
C VAL A 19 7.19 -3.40 -10.09
N ILE A 20 5.91 -3.12 -10.28
CA ILE A 20 4.82 -3.68 -9.47
C ILE A 20 4.86 -5.21 -9.52
N PHE A 21 4.94 -5.78 -10.72
CA PHE A 21 4.99 -7.23 -10.91
C PHE A 21 6.19 -7.87 -10.21
N VAL A 22 7.39 -7.27 -10.35
CA VAL A 22 8.60 -7.77 -9.68
C VAL A 22 8.45 -7.73 -8.16
N MET A 23 7.89 -6.66 -7.60
CA MET A 23 7.68 -6.54 -6.15
C MET A 23 6.73 -7.62 -5.63
N TYR A 24 5.61 -7.86 -6.30
CA TYR A 24 4.66 -8.90 -5.88
C TYR A 24 5.22 -10.31 -6.07
N PHE A 25 5.98 -10.55 -7.15
CA PHE A 25 6.68 -11.81 -7.34
C PHE A 25 7.65 -12.10 -6.20
N PHE A 26 8.43 -11.10 -5.77
CA PHE A 26 9.36 -11.22 -4.66
C PHE A 26 8.64 -11.55 -3.33
N VAL A 27 7.51 -10.92 -3.06
CA VAL A 27 6.70 -11.21 -1.86
C VAL A 27 6.19 -12.66 -1.86
N ILE A 28 5.72 -13.14 -3.02
CA ILE A 28 5.29 -14.54 -3.15
C ILE A 28 6.50 -15.46 -2.95
N ALA A 29 7.66 -15.15 -3.51
CA ALA A 29 8.87 -15.93 -3.32
C ALA A 29 9.27 -16.06 -1.84
N ILE A 30 9.15 -14.99 -1.05
CA ILE A 30 9.41 -15.04 0.41
C ILE A 30 8.55 -16.09 1.10
N SER A 31 7.31 -16.30 0.66
CA SER A 31 6.42 -17.28 1.26
C SER A 31 6.91 -18.73 1.10
N PHE A 32 7.85 -18.98 0.18
CA PHE A 32 8.41 -20.31 -0.08
C PHE A 32 9.76 -20.57 0.60
N PHE A 33 10.33 -19.61 1.33
CA PHE A 33 11.65 -19.77 1.97
C PHE A 33 11.68 -20.79 3.12
N GLY A 34 10.53 -21.25 3.62
CA GLY A 34 10.49 -22.25 4.67
C GLY A 34 9.08 -22.69 5.04
N GLU A 35 9.00 -23.81 5.75
CA GLU A 35 7.72 -24.40 6.22
C GLU A 35 7.10 -23.60 7.37
N ASN A 36 7.91 -22.82 8.11
CA ASN A 36 7.42 -22.03 9.23
C ASN A 36 6.35 -21.03 8.79
N GLU A 37 5.28 -20.99 9.54
CA GLU A 37 4.14 -20.07 9.29
C GLU A 37 4.51 -18.59 9.44
N VAL A 38 5.61 -18.28 10.10
CA VAL A 38 6.17 -16.91 10.21
C VAL A 38 6.41 -16.30 8.82
N TYR A 39 6.84 -17.10 7.84
CA TYR A 39 7.04 -16.61 6.47
C TYR A 39 5.73 -16.19 5.79
N SER A 40 4.59 -16.81 6.13
CA SER A 40 3.29 -16.39 5.62
C SER A 40 2.85 -15.05 6.21
N ILE A 41 3.10 -14.83 7.50
CA ILE A 41 2.82 -13.55 8.16
C ILE A 41 3.71 -12.45 7.58
N MET A 42 5.02 -12.73 7.42
CA MET A 42 5.95 -11.77 6.83
C MET A 42 5.57 -11.42 5.39
N SER A 43 5.28 -12.42 4.54
CA SER A 43 4.88 -12.17 3.16
C SER A 43 3.58 -11.37 3.05
N SER A 44 2.59 -11.65 3.89
CA SER A 44 1.34 -10.89 3.94
C SER A 44 1.55 -9.45 4.41
N ALA A 45 2.44 -9.24 5.39
CA ALA A 45 2.82 -7.92 5.86
C ALA A 45 3.54 -7.10 4.76
N PHE A 46 4.50 -7.69 4.07
CA PHE A 46 5.18 -7.03 2.93
C PHE A 46 4.21 -6.72 1.79
N PHE A 47 3.30 -7.64 1.46
CA PHE A 47 2.27 -7.40 0.46
C PHE A 47 1.42 -6.17 0.80
N SER A 48 0.99 -6.08 2.05
CA SER A 48 0.17 -4.98 2.56
C SER A 48 0.93 -3.65 2.57
N LEU A 49 2.22 -3.66 2.96
CA LEU A 49 3.09 -2.50 2.89
C LEU A 49 3.27 -2.00 1.46
N PHE A 50 3.47 -2.89 0.48
CA PHE A 50 3.61 -2.48 -0.92
C PHE A 50 2.34 -1.83 -1.46
N ILE A 51 1.15 -2.29 -1.06
CA ILE A 51 -0.11 -1.63 -1.40
C ILE A 51 -0.14 -0.22 -0.81
N GLY A 52 0.25 -0.03 0.45
CA GLY A 52 0.38 1.29 1.05
C GLY A 52 1.38 2.20 0.31
N MET A 53 2.51 1.64 -0.13
CA MET A 53 3.52 2.38 -0.91
C MET A 53 3.01 2.84 -2.28
N HIS A 54 2.09 2.11 -2.92
CA HIS A 54 1.48 2.57 -4.17
C HIS A 54 0.69 3.85 -3.99
N LEU A 55 0.00 4.02 -2.87
CA LEU A 55 -0.69 5.27 -2.57
C LEU A 55 0.30 6.44 -2.39
N MET A 56 1.45 6.20 -1.74
CA MET A 56 2.50 7.23 -1.63
C MET A 56 3.02 7.68 -2.98
N MET A 57 3.12 6.77 -3.94
CA MET A 57 3.56 7.13 -5.29
C MET A 57 2.59 8.12 -5.95
N THR A 58 1.28 7.98 -5.75
CA THR A 58 0.31 8.96 -6.28
C THR A 58 0.51 10.33 -5.66
N MET A 59 0.78 10.40 -4.35
CA MET A 59 1.07 11.65 -3.65
C MET A 59 2.37 12.30 -4.15
N THR A 60 3.41 11.49 -4.39
CA THR A 60 4.69 11.99 -4.95
C THR A 60 4.46 12.56 -6.36
N TYR A 61 3.65 11.90 -7.18
CA TYR A 61 3.28 12.40 -8.51
C TYR A 61 2.52 13.72 -8.43
N ASP A 62 1.61 13.85 -7.47
CA ASP A 62 0.89 15.11 -7.23
C ASP A 62 1.87 16.24 -6.82
N GLY A 63 2.97 15.91 -6.15
CA GLY A 63 4.03 16.86 -5.80
C GLY A 63 4.95 17.25 -6.96
N LEU A 64 5.19 16.33 -7.90
CA LEU A 64 6.05 16.57 -9.07
C LEU A 64 5.32 17.34 -10.18
N THR A 65 4.01 17.28 -10.21
CA THR A 65 3.16 17.99 -11.16
C THR A 65 2.61 19.26 -10.52
N SER A 66 2.13 20.20 -11.34
CA SER A 66 1.43 21.41 -10.87
C SER A 66 0.05 21.08 -10.27
N TRP A 67 -0.22 19.79 -9.96
CA TRP A 67 -1.50 19.32 -9.44
C TRP A 67 -1.90 20.02 -8.16
N LYS A 68 -0.94 20.27 -7.25
CA LYS A 68 -1.22 20.98 -5.99
C LYS A 68 -1.75 22.39 -6.21
N GLN A 69 -1.23 23.10 -7.22
CA GLN A 69 -1.72 24.45 -7.58
C GLN A 69 -3.14 24.36 -8.15
N TYR A 70 -3.39 23.39 -9.03
CA TYR A 70 -4.71 23.12 -9.59
C TYR A 70 -5.71 22.68 -8.51
N GLU A 71 -5.30 21.85 -7.55
CA GLU A 71 -6.12 21.39 -6.42
C GLU A 71 -6.65 22.56 -5.56
N LEU A 72 -5.84 23.62 -5.41
CA LEU A 72 -6.25 24.84 -4.68
C LEU A 72 -7.28 25.69 -5.45
N THR A 73 -7.39 25.53 -6.76
CA THR A 73 -8.42 26.23 -7.58
C THR A 73 -9.75 25.49 -7.63
N LEU A 74 -9.80 24.24 -7.15
CA LEU A 74 -11.03 23.48 -7.09
C LEU A 74 -11.96 24.03 -5.99
N PRO A 75 -13.27 24.09 -6.22
CA PRO A 75 -14.25 24.54 -5.22
C PRO A 75 -14.48 23.45 -4.15
N MET A 76 -13.40 23.04 -3.49
CA MET A 76 -13.40 21.95 -2.50
C MET A 76 -12.64 22.38 -1.25
N SER A 77 -13.12 21.94 -0.08
CA SER A 77 -12.41 22.17 1.18
C SER A 77 -11.16 21.30 1.30
N LYS A 78 -10.15 21.77 2.04
CA LYS A 78 -8.94 20.99 2.35
C LYS A 78 -9.26 19.64 2.98
N TYR A 79 -10.30 19.59 3.83
CA TYR A 79 -10.77 18.35 4.45
C TYR A 79 -11.27 17.34 3.43
N GLN A 80 -11.96 17.76 2.40
CA GLN A 80 -12.47 16.89 1.34
C GLN A 80 -11.32 16.29 0.51
N ILE A 81 -10.27 17.05 0.30
CA ILE A 81 -9.07 16.60 -0.40
C ILE A 81 -8.36 15.51 0.42
N ILE A 82 -8.12 15.76 1.71
CA ILE A 82 -7.51 14.80 2.62
C ILE A 82 -8.37 13.54 2.73
N PHE A 83 -9.67 13.71 2.92
CA PHE A 83 -10.59 12.59 3.03
C PHE A 83 -10.64 11.72 1.78
N SER A 84 -10.47 12.31 0.58
CA SER A 84 -10.38 11.54 -0.66
C SER A 84 -9.18 10.58 -0.67
N LYS A 85 -8.04 10.99 -0.09
CA LYS A 85 -6.84 10.13 0.04
C LYS A 85 -7.07 8.96 1.01
N TYR A 86 -7.74 9.22 2.15
CA TYR A 86 -8.15 8.15 3.05
C TYR A 86 -9.15 7.19 2.40
N LEU A 87 -10.09 7.71 1.63
CA LEU A 87 -11.05 6.88 0.92
C LEU A 87 -10.35 5.98 -0.12
N THR A 88 -9.33 6.52 -0.81
CA THR A 88 -8.52 5.74 -1.74
C THR A 88 -7.75 4.62 -1.00
N SER A 89 -7.19 4.89 0.19
CA SER A 89 -6.52 3.86 0.99
C SER A 89 -7.48 2.76 1.44
N LEU A 90 -8.68 3.12 1.85
CA LEU A 90 -9.70 2.14 2.24
C LEU A 90 -10.14 1.26 1.06
N LEU A 91 -10.19 1.82 -0.16
CA LEU A 91 -10.50 1.04 -1.37
C LEU A 91 -9.38 0.05 -1.75
N LEU A 92 -8.17 0.24 -1.24
CA LEU A 92 -7.06 -0.69 -1.46
C LEU A 92 -7.01 -1.84 -0.43
N VAL A 93 -7.67 -1.69 0.72
CA VAL A 93 -7.73 -2.74 1.75
C VAL A 93 -8.28 -4.07 1.22
N PRO A 94 -9.37 -4.12 0.44
CA PRO A 94 -9.84 -5.39 -0.14
C PRO A 94 -8.79 -6.09 -1.01
N ILE A 95 -7.97 -5.33 -1.74
CA ILE A 95 -6.87 -5.88 -2.55
C ILE A 95 -5.79 -6.50 -1.65
N SER A 96 -5.48 -5.85 -0.53
CA SER A 96 -4.57 -6.38 0.48
C SER A 96 -5.07 -7.70 1.08
N ILE A 97 -6.34 -7.76 1.44
CA ILE A 97 -6.97 -8.97 1.96
C ILE A 97 -6.94 -10.11 0.92
N MET A 98 -7.33 -9.81 -0.32
CA MET A 98 -7.30 -10.81 -1.41
C MET A 98 -5.88 -11.37 -1.62
N GLY A 99 -4.86 -10.52 -1.61
CA GLY A 99 -3.47 -10.96 -1.73
C GLY A 99 -3.03 -11.86 -0.58
N THR A 100 -3.40 -11.52 0.65
CA THR A 100 -3.13 -12.35 1.83
C THR A 100 -3.81 -13.72 1.71
N VAL A 101 -5.07 -13.77 1.31
CA VAL A 101 -5.81 -15.03 1.09
C VAL A 101 -5.11 -15.89 0.03
N ILE A 102 -4.68 -15.30 -1.09
CA ILE A 102 -3.97 -16.01 -2.15
C ILE A 102 -2.65 -16.61 -1.61
N ILE A 103 -1.87 -15.85 -0.85
CA ILE A 103 -0.63 -16.33 -0.24
C ILE A 103 -0.90 -17.56 0.65
N TYR A 104 -1.94 -17.49 1.47
CA TYR A 104 -2.30 -18.61 2.34
C TYR A 104 -2.82 -19.84 1.58
N ILE A 105 -3.58 -19.65 0.51
CA ILE A 105 -4.03 -20.74 -0.37
C ILE A 105 -2.82 -21.44 -1.02
N ILE A 106 -1.89 -20.65 -1.56
CA ILE A 106 -0.69 -21.21 -2.20
C ILE A 106 0.13 -22.00 -1.19
N ARG A 107 0.33 -21.49 0.03
CA ARG A 107 1.07 -22.20 1.08
C ARG A 107 0.36 -23.45 1.53
N TYR A 108 -0.96 -23.42 1.67
CA TYR A 108 -1.74 -24.62 2.02
C TYR A 108 -1.57 -25.73 0.99
N VAL A 109 -1.57 -25.40 -0.28
CA VAL A 109 -1.35 -26.36 -1.37
C VAL A 109 0.06 -26.98 -1.34
N VAL A 110 1.08 -26.17 -0.96
CA VAL A 110 2.48 -26.63 -0.99
C VAL A 110 2.88 -27.35 0.29
N TYR A 111 2.50 -26.84 1.46
CA TYR A 111 2.98 -27.35 2.76
C TYR A 111 1.93 -28.06 3.58
N HIS A 112 0.65 -28.04 3.16
CA HIS A 112 -0.49 -28.60 3.90
C HIS A 112 -0.65 -28.08 5.34
N ASN A 113 0.03 -27.01 5.71
CA ASN A 113 -0.01 -26.37 7.02
C ASN A 113 -0.95 -25.17 7.00
N PHE A 114 -1.96 -25.18 7.86
CA PHE A 114 -2.89 -24.07 8.03
C PHE A 114 -3.27 -23.93 9.49
N THR A 115 -3.01 -22.73 10.06
CA THR A 115 -3.48 -22.36 11.39
C THR A 115 -4.40 -21.15 11.28
N LEU A 116 -5.63 -21.33 11.76
CA LEU A 116 -6.67 -20.30 11.70
C LEU A 116 -6.27 -19.02 12.46
N SER A 117 -5.55 -19.18 13.58
CA SER A 117 -5.09 -18.05 14.40
C SER A 117 -4.14 -17.13 13.64
N GLN A 118 -3.14 -17.69 12.95
CA GLN A 118 -2.17 -16.91 12.20
C GLN A 118 -2.76 -16.30 10.94
N PHE A 119 -3.70 -17.01 10.30
CA PHE A 119 -4.47 -16.45 9.18
C PHE A 119 -5.27 -15.22 9.63
N GLY A 120 -5.97 -15.31 10.77
CA GLY A 120 -6.70 -14.18 11.34
C GLY A 120 -5.79 -12.99 11.66
N PHE A 121 -4.60 -13.25 12.23
CA PHE A 121 -3.59 -12.23 12.50
C PHE A 121 -3.08 -11.58 11.21
N SER A 122 -2.80 -12.35 10.17
CA SER A 122 -2.38 -11.83 8.86
C SER A 122 -3.44 -10.97 8.18
N ILE A 123 -4.72 -11.31 8.32
CA ILE A 123 -5.82 -10.46 7.83
C ILE A 123 -5.87 -9.15 8.62
N ALA A 124 -5.70 -9.18 9.94
CA ALA A 124 -5.67 -7.97 10.74
C ALA A 124 -4.52 -7.03 10.30
N ILE A 125 -3.34 -7.59 10.03
CA ILE A 125 -2.20 -6.87 9.46
C ILE A 125 -2.54 -6.29 8.08
N ALA A 126 -3.18 -7.08 7.21
CA ALA A 126 -3.56 -6.67 5.86
C ALA A 126 -4.54 -5.49 5.84
N ILE A 127 -5.34 -5.33 6.88
CA ILE A 127 -6.24 -4.18 7.05
C ILE A 127 -5.49 -2.99 7.66
N ALA A 128 -4.76 -3.22 8.74
CA ALA A 128 -4.15 -2.17 9.55
C ALA A 128 -2.99 -1.47 8.83
N LEU A 129 -2.06 -2.22 8.21
CA LEU A 129 -0.84 -1.66 7.64
C LEU A 129 -1.06 -0.62 6.54
N PRO A 130 -1.91 -0.84 5.51
CA PRO A 130 -2.12 0.16 4.47
C PRO A 130 -2.72 1.46 5.01
N VAL A 131 -3.63 1.35 5.98
CA VAL A 131 -4.31 2.51 6.60
C VAL A 131 -3.34 3.30 7.47
N LEU A 132 -2.57 2.63 8.34
CA LEU A 132 -1.55 3.25 9.18
C LEU A 132 -0.49 3.93 8.32
N TRP A 133 -0.02 3.24 7.28
CA TRP A 133 0.97 3.78 6.35
C TRP A 133 0.46 5.04 5.65
N CYS A 134 -0.77 5.01 5.15
CA CYS A 134 -1.41 6.17 4.55
C CYS A 134 -1.51 7.34 5.53
N SER A 135 -1.90 7.07 6.78
CA SER A 135 -2.04 8.11 7.82
C SER A 135 -0.72 8.82 8.13
N ILE A 136 0.37 8.06 8.27
CA ILE A 136 1.71 8.60 8.51
C ILE A 136 2.14 9.46 7.32
N CYS A 137 1.96 8.95 6.11
CA CYS A 137 2.37 9.64 4.89
C CYS A 137 1.58 10.92 4.64
N LEU A 138 0.27 10.90 4.92
CA LEU A 138 -0.57 12.08 4.83
C LEU A 138 -0.15 13.15 5.83
N ALA A 139 0.15 12.78 7.08
CA ALA A 139 0.65 13.73 8.07
C ALA A 139 1.95 14.39 7.60
N ILE A 140 2.91 13.60 7.10
CA ILE A 140 4.18 14.11 6.58
C ILE A 140 3.98 14.99 5.34
N ALA A 141 3.10 14.58 4.42
CA ALA A 141 2.78 15.35 3.21
C ALA A 141 2.18 16.71 3.53
N GLN A 142 1.36 16.80 4.59
CA GLN A 142 0.73 18.04 5.04
C GLN A 142 1.73 19.00 5.68
N TRP A 143 2.61 18.49 6.54
CA TRP A 143 3.55 19.32 7.30
C TRP A 143 4.75 19.74 6.48
N PHE A 144 5.29 18.85 5.70
CA PHE A 144 6.55 19.05 4.99
C PHE A 144 6.40 19.18 3.47
N GLY A 145 5.21 18.93 2.93
CA GLY A 145 4.93 18.96 1.49
C GLY A 145 5.14 17.61 0.81
N TYR A 146 4.42 17.41 -0.30
CA TYR A 146 4.38 16.13 -1.03
C TYR A 146 5.75 15.64 -1.54
N MET A 147 6.69 16.55 -1.85
CA MET A 147 8.03 16.17 -2.31
C MET A 147 8.84 15.45 -1.22
N ARG A 148 8.66 15.81 0.05
CA ARG A 148 9.39 15.19 1.16
C ARG A 148 8.88 13.79 1.51
N VAL A 149 7.67 13.44 1.12
CA VAL A 149 7.13 12.08 1.24
C VAL A 149 8.00 11.07 0.49
N GLN A 150 8.66 11.50 -0.60
CA GLN A 150 9.60 10.66 -1.34
C GLN A 150 10.79 10.21 -0.48
N TYR A 151 11.36 11.09 0.34
CA TYR A 151 12.47 10.74 1.23
C TYR A 151 12.06 9.73 2.30
N VAL A 152 10.86 9.89 2.87
CA VAL A 152 10.31 8.92 3.83
C VAL A 152 10.14 7.56 3.18
N ARG A 153 9.63 7.51 1.96
CA ARG A 153 9.52 6.26 1.20
C ARG A 153 10.89 5.61 1.00
N MET A 154 11.92 6.39 0.61
CA MET A 154 13.28 5.87 0.42
C MET A 154 13.85 5.29 1.72
N ILE A 155 13.70 5.99 2.84
CA ILE A 155 14.15 5.51 4.15
C ILE A 155 13.43 4.22 4.52
N CYS A 156 12.11 4.17 4.34
CA CYS A 156 11.34 2.97 4.69
C CYS A 156 11.65 1.79 3.76
N THR A 157 11.89 2.01 2.46
CA THR A 157 12.32 0.93 1.58
C THR A 157 13.70 0.40 1.98
N LEU A 158 14.61 1.26 2.41
CA LEU A 158 15.92 0.84 2.92
C LEU A 158 15.79 0.03 4.20
N LEU A 159 14.97 0.46 5.18
CA LEU A 159 14.72 -0.26 6.42
C LEU A 159 14.06 -1.64 6.23
N VAL A 160 13.35 -1.84 5.12
CA VAL A 160 12.72 -3.12 4.80
C VAL A 160 13.71 -4.09 4.11
N ILE A 161 14.77 -3.56 3.48
CA ILE A 161 15.78 -4.36 2.77
C ILE A 161 16.92 -4.80 3.72
N PHE A 162 17.21 -4.03 4.77
CA PHE A 162 18.20 -4.33 5.80
C PHE A 162 17.56 -4.84 7.09
#